data_d10992ca8ca6b40150207c93048cf1c6
#
_entry.id   d10992ca8ca6b40150207c93048cf1c6
#
_cell.length_a   1.000
_cell.length_b   1.000
_cell.length_c   1.000
_cell.angle_alpha   90.00
_cell.angle_beta   90.00
_cell.angle_gamma   90.00
#
_symmetry.space_group_name_H-M   'P 1'
#
loop_
_entity.id
_entity.type
_entity.pdbx_description
1 polymer ?
#
loop_
_entity_poly.entity_id
_entity_poly.type
_entity_poly.pdbx_seq_one_letter_code
_entity_poly.pdbx_strand_id
1 'polypeptide(L)'
;MFDAEIVGAEPRKDIAVLKLKDAPKGLTPVKVMRGRKLQVGRKTLAIGNPFGLDNTLTTGVISALGREVQGIGGVTIRDMIQTDAAINPGNSGGPLLNSSGELIGMNTMIFSRSGASAGIGFAVPVSAINRVVPQIIATGRAEQVGLGVQIDPSQRLERRAGIEGVIILRVMKGTPAEKAGLVGITQDRRGIDLGDVIVGINDEKVTDYDDLYNILDKQHAGDTVKVTVNRKGKLVTVEMDLIKLP
;
A
#
# COMPACT_ATOMS: atom_id res chain seq x y z
N MET A 1 -0.33 -21.38 22.37
CA MET A 1 -0.12 -21.26 20.90
C MET A 1 -1.37 -21.80 20.23
N PHE A 2 -1.89 -21.15 19.20
CA PHE A 2 -3.09 -21.55 18.47
C PHE A 2 -2.75 -21.71 17.00
N ASP A 3 -3.32 -22.70 16.34
CA ASP A 3 -3.23 -22.83 14.89
C ASP A 3 -4.09 -21.78 14.22
N ALA A 4 -3.62 -21.29 13.08
CA ALA A 4 -4.31 -20.31 12.28
C ALA A 4 -4.23 -20.65 10.79
N GLU A 5 -5.20 -20.19 10.04
CA GLU A 5 -5.20 -20.23 8.56
C GLU A 5 -5.11 -18.81 7.99
N ILE A 6 -4.44 -18.66 6.87
CA ILE A 6 -4.36 -17.38 6.17
C ILE A 6 -5.67 -17.17 5.42
N VAL A 7 -6.41 -16.11 5.75
CA VAL A 7 -7.61 -15.69 5.03
C VAL A 7 -7.22 -14.96 3.74
N GLY A 8 -6.17 -14.14 3.80
CA GLY A 8 -5.61 -13.42 2.68
C GLY A 8 -4.57 -12.41 3.12
N ALA A 9 -3.92 -11.77 2.15
CA ALA A 9 -2.87 -10.80 2.41
C ALA A 9 -2.88 -9.67 1.36
N GLU A 10 -2.34 -8.51 1.77
CA GLU A 10 -1.96 -7.40 0.91
C GLU A 10 -0.49 -7.04 1.19
N PRO A 11 0.45 -7.69 0.48
CA PRO A 11 1.89 -7.53 0.73
C PRO A 11 2.38 -6.09 0.56
N ARG A 12 1.74 -5.30 -0.33
CA ARG A 12 2.11 -3.90 -0.57
C ARG A 12 1.75 -2.97 0.59
N LYS A 13 0.95 -3.45 1.54
CA LYS A 13 0.61 -2.74 2.78
C LYS A 13 1.17 -3.43 4.02
N ASP A 14 1.91 -4.52 3.82
CA ASP A 14 2.42 -5.37 4.90
C ASP A 14 1.30 -5.86 5.84
N ILE A 15 0.14 -6.23 5.26
CA ILE A 15 -1.04 -6.71 5.99
C ILE A 15 -1.34 -8.15 5.59
N ALA A 16 -1.48 -9.04 6.58
CA ALA A 16 -2.07 -10.36 6.41
C ALA A 16 -3.20 -10.55 7.43
N VAL A 17 -4.24 -11.26 7.03
CA VAL A 17 -5.38 -11.60 7.89
C VAL A 17 -5.33 -13.10 8.16
N LEU A 18 -5.29 -13.44 9.44
CA LEU A 18 -5.30 -14.81 9.93
C LEU A 18 -6.59 -15.10 10.67
N LYS A 19 -7.11 -16.31 10.49
CA LYS A 19 -8.25 -16.83 11.26
C LYS A 19 -7.77 -17.94 12.18
N LEU A 20 -7.98 -17.78 13.47
CA LEU A 20 -7.65 -18.81 14.44
C LEU A 20 -8.55 -20.04 14.22
N LYS A 21 -7.94 -21.23 14.21
CA LYS A 21 -8.65 -22.49 14.41
C LYS A 21 -8.91 -22.62 15.91
N ASP A 22 -10.01 -23.16 16.29
CA ASP A 22 -10.35 -23.38 17.70
C ASP A 22 -10.10 -22.16 18.62
N ALA A 23 -10.56 -21.01 18.17
CA ALA A 23 -10.41 -19.76 18.91
C ALA A 23 -11.00 -19.87 20.33
N PRO A 24 -10.28 -19.49 21.40
CA PRO A 24 -10.78 -19.55 22.75
C PRO A 24 -12.02 -18.64 22.91
N LYS A 25 -12.97 -19.10 23.71
CA LYS A 25 -14.14 -18.28 24.05
C LYS A 25 -13.72 -17.10 24.92
N GLY A 26 -14.36 -15.94 24.72
CA GLY A 26 -14.13 -14.76 25.57
C GLY A 26 -12.96 -13.87 25.17
N LEU A 27 -12.43 -14.00 23.95
CA LEU A 27 -11.47 -13.03 23.42
C LEU A 27 -12.10 -11.63 23.37
N THR A 28 -11.38 -10.66 23.92
CA THR A 28 -11.78 -9.25 23.83
C THR A 28 -11.06 -8.59 22.66
N PRO A 29 -11.78 -8.16 21.59
CA PRO A 29 -11.15 -7.50 20.48
C PRO A 29 -10.62 -6.12 20.87
N VAL A 30 -9.48 -5.71 20.28
CA VAL A 30 -8.99 -4.36 20.46
C VAL A 30 -9.98 -3.37 19.83
N LYS A 31 -10.21 -2.24 20.52
CA LYS A 31 -11.07 -1.18 20.01
C LYS A 31 -10.32 -0.43 18.90
N VAL A 32 -10.89 -0.40 17.72
CA VAL A 32 -10.29 0.28 16.55
C VAL A 32 -10.69 1.76 16.55
N MET A 33 -9.71 2.65 16.47
CA MET A 33 -9.96 4.09 16.40
C MET A 33 -10.69 4.45 15.09
N ARG A 34 -11.75 5.26 15.20
CA ARG A 34 -12.56 5.73 14.06
C ARG A 34 -12.74 7.24 14.12
N GLY A 35 -12.80 7.87 12.93
CA GLY A 35 -13.25 9.26 12.75
C GLY A 35 -12.35 10.35 13.34
N ARG A 36 -11.18 10.04 13.88
CA ARG A 36 -10.22 11.02 14.41
C ARG A 36 -8.94 11.01 13.60
N LYS A 37 -8.36 12.21 13.39
CA LYS A 37 -7.03 12.32 12.78
C LYS A 37 -5.95 12.07 13.82
N LEU A 38 -4.94 11.33 13.44
CA LEU A 38 -3.71 11.16 14.22
C LEU A 38 -2.97 12.51 14.31
N GLN A 39 -2.25 12.71 15.39
CA GLN A 39 -1.48 13.95 15.63
C GLN A 39 -0.10 13.59 16.16
N VAL A 40 0.94 14.23 15.64
CA VAL A 40 2.30 14.14 16.16
C VAL A 40 2.34 14.59 17.61
N GLY A 41 3.18 13.94 18.43
CA GLY A 41 3.30 14.19 19.87
C GLY A 41 2.28 13.43 20.74
N ARG A 42 1.29 12.76 20.16
CA ARG A 42 0.35 11.92 20.92
C ARG A 42 1.01 10.64 21.37
N LYS A 43 0.71 10.22 22.60
CA LYS A 43 1.25 9.01 23.23
C LYS A 43 0.88 7.76 22.44
N THR A 44 1.85 6.86 22.31
CA THR A 44 1.69 5.53 21.71
C THR A 44 2.08 4.45 22.69
N LEU A 45 1.42 3.30 22.58
CA LEU A 45 1.69 2.07 23.31
C LEU A 45 1.87 0.96 22.28
N ALA A 46 3.03 0.36 22.18
CA ALA A 46 3.27 -0.77 21.32
C ALA A 46 3.32 -2.06 22.15
N ILE A 47 2.55 -3.06 21.72
CA ILE A 47 2.50 -4.36 22.38
C ILE A 47 3.06 -5.41 21.42
N GLY A 48 3.80 -6.35 21.94
CA GLY A 48 4.35 -7.47 21.20
C GLY A 48 4.99 -8.49 22.12
N ASN A 49 5.65 -9.48 21.52
CA ASN A 49 6.44 -10.49 22.22
C ASN A 49 7.86 -10.51 21.65
N PRO A 50 8.67 -9.47 21.95
CA PRO A 50 10.03 -9.40 21.44
C PRO A 50 10.87 -10.56 21.97
N PHE A 51 11.58 -11.20 21.06
CA PHE A 51 12.47 -12.35 21.36
C PHE A 51 11.77 -13.57 21.98
N GLY A 52 10.43 -13.62 21.98
CA GLY A 52 9.68 -14.72 22.60
C GLY A 52 9.73 -14.74 24.15
N LEU A 53 10.06 -13.60 24.77
CA LEU A 53 10.28 -13.49 26.23
C LEU A 53 9.03 -13.18 27.05
N ASP A 54 7.85 -13.11 26.46
CA ASP A 54 6.54 -12.72 27.00
C ASP A 54 6.01 -11.39 26.45
N ASN A 55 4.74 -11.11 26.75
CA ASN A 55 4.08 -9.91 26.30
C ASN A 55 4.75 -8.65 26.87
N THR A 56 5.27 -7.84 25.98
CA THR A 56 5.98 -6.61 26.34
C THR A 56 5.20 -5.40 25.85
N LEU A 57 5.08 -4.40 26.71
CA LEU A 57 4.53 -3.08 26.40
C LEU A 57 5.68 -2.07 26.35
N THR A 58 5.79 -1.36 25.25
CA THR A 58 6.68 -0.19 25.14
C THR A 58 5.88 1.08 24.92
N THR A 59 6.40 2.22 25.36
CA THR A 59 5.71 3.51 25.24
C THR A 59 6.55 4.51 24.48
N GLY A 60 5.88 5.41 23.78
CA GLY A 60 6.48 6.51 23.04
C GLY A 60 5.43 7.51 22.58
N VAL A 61 5.73 8.22 21.53
CA VAL A 61 4.83 9.17 20.88
C VAL A 61 4.76 8.93 19.37
N ILE A 62 3.77 9.48 18.73
CA ILE A 62 3.77 9.64 17.26
C ILE A 62 4.83 10.67 16.93
N SER A 63 5.96 10.24 16.36
CA SER A 63 7.07 11.11 16.00
C SER A 63 6.84 11.82 14.66
N ALA A 64 6.18 11.14 13.71
CA ALA A 64 5.78 11.69 12.42
C ALA A 64 4.62 10.89 11.81
N LEU A 65 3.96 11.47 10.81
CA LEU A 65 2.92 10.87 9.99
C LEU A 65 3.28 11.03 8.51
N GLY A 66 2.67 10.21 7.66
CA GLY A 66 2.89 10.27 6.22
C GLY A 66 4.30 9.86 5.80
N ARG A 67 4.95 8.97 6.56
CA ARG A 67 6.27 8.45 6.18
C ARG A 67 6.16 7.43 5.07
N GLU A 68 7.16 7.43 4.20
CA GLU A 68 7.34 6.44 3.16
C GLU A 68 8.48 5.52 3.55
N VAL A 69 8.24 4.21 3.49
CA VAL A 69 9.22 3.20 3.89
C VAL A 69 9.26 2.10 2.84
N GLN A 70 10.47 1.68 2.46
CA GLN A 70 10.65 0.55 1.55
C GLN A 70 10.20 -0.73 2.24
N GLY A 71 9.18 -1.36 1.69
CA GLY A 71 8.68 -2.67 2.11
C GLY A 71 9.39 -3.83 1.41
N ILE A 72 8.91 -5.04 1.65
CA ILE A 72 9.42 -6.25 1.02
C ILE A 72 9.20 -6.18 -0.49
N GLY A 73 10.21 -6.56 -1.27
CA GLY A 73 10.13 -6.56 -2.75
C GLY A 73 10.31 -5.19 -3.40
N GLY A 74 10.78 -4.17 -2.64
CA GLY A 74 11.08 -2.85 -3.18
C GLY A 74 9.85 -1.97 -3.38
N VAL A 75 8.72 -2.34 -2.80
CA VAL A 75 7.48 -1.55 -2.82
C VAL A 75 7.52 -0.49 -1.72
N THR A 76 7.17 0.74 -2.03
CA THR A 76 7.06 1.81 -1.02
C THR A 76 5.72 1.71 -0.30
N ILE A 77 5.76 1.50 1.01
CA ILE A 77 4.59 1.61 1.87
C ILE A 77 4.48 3.07 2.30
N ARG A 78 3.38 3.72 1.90
CA ARG A 78 3.14 5.14 2.19
C ARG A 78 2.23 5.33 3.42
N ASP A 79 2.17 6.57 3.89
CA ASP A 79 1.34 7.02 5.02
C ASP A 79 1.67 6.36 6.36
N MET A 80 2.88 5.80 6.53
CA MET A 80 3.28 5.13 7.76
C MET A 80 3.32 6.07 8.96
N ILE A 81 2.95 5.54 10.12
CA ILE A 81 3.15 6.19 11.41
C ILE A 81 4.59 5.94 11.85
N GLN A 82 5.33 6.99 12.19
CA GLN A 82 6.60 6.86 12.88
C GLN A 82 6.39 7.04 14.38
N THR A 83 7.01 6.18 15.19
CA THR A 83 6.99 6.25 16.66
C THR A 83 8.39 6.00 17.23
N ASP A 84 8.68 6.59 18.38
CA ASP A 84 9.87 6.32 19.18
C ASP A 84 9.65 5.25 20.26
N ALA A 85 8.42 4.71 20.37
CA ALA A 85 8.18 3.49 21.13
C ALA A 85 9.13 2.39 20.64
N ALA A 86 9.79 1.69 21.57
CA ALA A 86 10.75 0.67 21.19
C ALA A 86 10.07 -0.49 20.45
N ILE A 87 10.28 -0.56 19.13
CA ILE A 87 9.89 -1.68 18.27
C ILE A 87 11.12 -2.56 18.06
N ASN A 88 10.98 -3.85 18.29
CA ASN A 88 12.02 -4.85 18.09
C ASN A 88 11.43 -6.08 17.40
N PRO A 89 12.25 -6.99 16.85
CA PRO A 89 11.76 -8.27 16.32
C PRO A 89 10.88 -9.00 17.36
N GLY A 90 9.64 -9.34 16.93
CA GLY A 90 8.58 -9.90 17.79
C GLY A 90 7.46 -8.91 18.13
N ASN A 91 7.66 -7.60 17.96
CA ASN A 91 6.57 -6.62 18.04
C ASN A 91 5.83 -6.47 16.70
N SER A 92 6.46 -6.84 15.57
CA SER A 92 5.84 -6.75 14.24
C SER A 92 4.56 -7.57 14.17
N GLY A 93 3.49 -7.00 13.59
CA GLY A 93 2.14 -7.56 13.59
C GLY A 93 1.35 -7.24 14.87
N GLY A 94 2.01 -6.77 15.93
CA GLY A 94 1.37 -6.34 17.18
C GLY A 94 0.72 -4.95 17.05
N PRO A 95 -0.20 -4.61 17.97
CA PRO A 95 -0.92 -3.35 17.90
C PRO A 95 -0.05 -2.16 18.34
N LEU A 96 -0.22 -1.04 17.64
CA LEU A 96 0.12 0.29 18.12
C LEU A 96 -1.16 0.97 18.60
N LEU A 97 -1.22 1.32 19.88
CA LEU A 97 -2.39 1.88 20.53
C LEU A 97 -2.15 3.32 20.92
N ASN A 98 -3.24 4.09 21.10
CA ASN A 98 -3.22 5.39 21.74
C ASN A 98 -3.35 5.25 23.28
N SER A 99 -3.33 6.39 24.00
CA SER A 99 -3.47 6.42 25.47
C SER A 99 -4.85 5.93 25.99
N SER A 100 -5.85 5.78 25.13
CA SER A 100 -7.16 5.22 25.45
C SER A 100 -7.26 3.72 25.14
N GLY A 101 -6.16 3.07 24.74
CA GLY A 101 -6.15 1.67 24.34
C GLY A 101 -6.79 1.38 22.97
N GLU A 102 -7.03 2.42 22.15
CA GLU A 102 -7.59 2.24 20.82
C GLU A 102 -6.48 1.97 19.81
N LEU A 103 -6.71 1.04 18.89
CA LEU A 103 -5.78 0.71 17.79
C LEU A 103 -5.64 1.91 16.86
N ILE A 104 -4.42 2.40 16.68
CA ILE A 104 -4.04 3.46 15.76
C ILE A 104 -3.17 2.97 14.61
N GLY A 105 -2.57 1.80 14.75
CA GLY A 105 -1.74 1.17 13.72
C GLY A 105 -1.32 -0.23 14.11
N MET A 106 -0.58 -0.87 13.20
CA MET A 106 0.06 -2.18 13.39
C MET A 106 1.56 -2.02 13.22
N ASN A 107 2.33 -2.41 14.24
CA ASN A 107 3.79 -2.36 14.19
C ASN A 107 4.31 -3.24 13.04
N THR A 108 5.30 -2.76 12.29
CA THR A 108 5.82 -3.51 11.16
C THR A 108 7.34 -3.57 11.15
N MET A 109 8.03 -2.47 11.03
CA MET A 109 9.47 -2.45 10.86
C MET A 109 10.16 -1.33 11.65
N ILE A 110 11.48 -1.42 11.74
CA ILE A 110 12.34 -0.39 12.32
C ILE A 110 13.34 0.11 11.28
N PHE A 111 13.75 1.35 11.39
CA PHE A 111 14.93 1.85 10.70
C PHE A 111 16.14 1.67 11.63
N SER A 112 16.94 0.63 11.39
CA SER A 112 18.08 0.31 12.25
C SER A 112 19.19 -0.36 11.44
N ARG A 113 20.42 0.01 11.73
CA ARG A 113 21.61 -0.67 11.17
C ARG A 113 22.00 -1.92 11.98
N SER A 114 21.63 -1.98 13.25
CA SER A 114 21.98 -3.09 14.17
C SER A 114 20.89 -4.13 14.31
N GLY A 115 19.69 -3.90 13.76
CA GLY A 115 18.51 -4.74 13.96
C GLY A 115 17.79 -4.51 15.30
N ALA A 116 18.30 -3.63 16.17
CA ALA A 116 17.64 -3.22 17.42
C ALA A 116 17.02 -1.82 17.25
N SER A 117 16.00 -1.50 18.06
CA SER A 117 15.35 -0.20 18.04
C SER A 117 16.35 0.94 18.29
N ALA A 118 16.38 1.89 17.37
CA ALA A 118 17.13 3.14 17.48
C ALA A 118 16.18 4.34 17.76
N GLY A 119 14.96 4.10 18.26
CA GLY A 119 13.95 5.13 18.45
C GLY A 119 13.22 5.54 17.16
N ILE A 120 13.34 4.74 16.11
CA ILE A 120 12.65 4.96 14.82
C ILE A 120 11.92 3.66 14.45
N GLY A 121 10.68 3.55 14.88
CA GLY A 121 9.77 2.48 14.53
C GLY A 121 8.68 2.96 13.58
N PHE A 122 8.16 2.05 12.77
CA PHE A 122 7.08 2.32 11.82
C PHE A 122 5.90 1.39 12.05
N ALA A 123 4.71 1.92 11.83
CA ALA A 123 3.47 1.16 11.90
C ALA A 123 2.55 1.49 10.72
N VAL A 124 1.89 0.46 10.20
CA VAL A 124 0.80 0.62 9.21
C VAL A 124 -0.35 1.33 9.89
N PRO A 125 -0.86 2.43 9.34
CA PRO A 125 -1.91 3.21 10.00
C PRO A 125 -3.26 2.49 10.01
N VAL A 126 -4.07 2.78 11.02
CA VAL A 126 -5.41 2.20 11.18
C VAL A 126 -6.34 2.50 10.00
N SER A 127 -6.10 3.58 9.26
CA SER A 127 -6.85 3.89 8.03
C SER A 127 -6.65 2.82 6.94
N ALA A 128 -5.41 2.34 6.74
CA ALA A 128 -5.12 1.25 5.83
C ALA A 128 -5.74 -0.07 6.33
N ILE A 129 -5.63 -0.36 7.62
CA ILE A 129 -6.23 -1.55 8.25
C ILE A 129 -7.75 -1.54 8.04
N ASN A 130 -8.43 -0.44 8.35
CA ASN A 130 -9.88 -0.31 8.20
C ASN A 130 -10.35 -0.45 6.75
N ARG A 131 -9.53 -0.11 5.77
CA ARG A 131 -9.85 -0.25 4.36
C ARG A 131 -9.61 -1.67 3.84
N VAL A 132 -8.47 -2.24 4.16
CA VAL A 132 -7.98 -3.50 3.57
C VAL A 132 -8.55 -4.74 4.26
N VAL A 133 -8.56 -4.77 5.60
CA VAL A 133 -8.92 -5.97 6.37
C VAL A 133 -10.37 -6.44 6.11
N PRO A 134 -11.40 -5.56 6.07
CA PRO A 134 -12.76 -6.01 5.75
C PRO A 134 -12.88 -6.64 4.37
N GLN A 135 -12.13 -6.13 3.38
CA GLN A 135 -12.13 -6.67 2.02
C GLN A 135 -11.50 -8.07 2.00
N ILE A 136 -10.37 -8.26 2.68
CA ILE A 136 -9.73 -9.56 2.78
C ILE A 136 -10.64 -10.56 3.49
N ILE A 137 -11.33 -10.17 4.56
CA ILE A 137 -12.29 -11.05 5.27
C ILE A 137 -13.42 -11.46 4.35
N ALA A 138 -13.95 -10.54 3.52
CA ALA A 138 -15.08 -10.79 2.65
C ALA A 138 -14.74 -11.61 1.40
N THR A 139 -13.54 -11.40 0.82
CA THR A 139 -13.21 -11.91 -0.53
C THR A 139 -11.87 -12.64 -0.61
N GLY A 140 -11.11 -12.73 0.48
CA GLY A 140 -9.77 -13.32 0.51
C GLY A 140 -8.66 -12.39 0.00
N ARG A 141 -8.98 -11.19 -0.50
CA ARG A 141 -8.01 -10.24 -1.07
C ARG A 141 -8.45 -8.79 -0.90
N ALA A 142 -7.49 -7.87 -0.94
CA ALA A 142 -7.77 -6.45 -1.08
C ALA A 142 -8.30 -6.14 -2.48
N GLU A 143 -9.24 -5.23 -2.58
CA GLU A 143 -9.74 -4.74 -3.85
C GLU A 143 -8.70 -3.84 -4.50
N GLN A 144 -8.34 -4.14 -5.73
CA GLN A 144 -7.45 -3.31 -6.54
C GLN A 144 -8.24 -2.69 -7.68
N VAL A 145 -7.98 -1.44 -7.95
CA VAL A 145 -8.55 -0.73 -9.09
C VAL A 145 -7.47 -0.43 -10.12
N GLY A 146 -7.89 -0.29 -11.36
CA GLY A 146 -6.95 -0.03 -12.44
C GLY A 146 -7.59 0.69 -13.62
N LEU A 147 -6.76 1.08 -14.55
CA LEU A 147 -7.13 1.82 -15.75
C LEU A 147 -7.67 0.92 -16.88
N GLY A 148 -7.55 -0.40 -16.76
CA GLY A 148 -7.88 -1.32 -17.87
C GLY A 148 -6.75 -1.43 -18.90
N VAL A 149 -5.52 -1.27 -18.45
CA VAL A 149 -4.30 -1.45 -19.25
C VAL A 149 -3.42 -2.54 -18.66
N GLN A 150 -2.62 -3.17 -19.49
CA GLN A 150 -1.57 -4.08 -19.08
C GLN A 150 -0.24 -3.34 -19.05
N ILE A 151 0.50 -3.50 -17.96
CA ILE A 151 1.80 -2.88 -17.71
C ILE A 151 2.79 -3.93 -17.18
N ASP A 152 4.08 -3.62 -17.18
CA ASP A 152 5.10 -4.44 -16.50
C ASP A 152 5.47 -3.81 -15.16
N PRO A 153 5.03 -4.38 -14.00
CA PRO A 153 5.41 -3.86 -12.70
C PRO A 153 6.94 -3.84 -12.46
N SER A 154 7.68 -4.69 -13.17
CA SER A 154 9.14 -4.72 -13.08
C SER A 154 9.83 -3.58 -13.83
N GLN A 155 9.10 -2.87 -14.71
CA GLN A 155 9.55 -1.71 -15.47
C GLN A 155 10.90 -1.91 -16.20
N ARG A 156 11.09 -3.07 -16.80
CA ARG A 156 12.35 -3.40 -17.48
C ARG A 156 12.58 -2.54 -18.72
N LEU A 157 11.51 -2.24 -19.46
CA LEU A 157 11.59 -1.41 -20.66
C LEU A 157 11.90 0.04 -20.30
N GLU A 158 11.20 0.59 -19.30
CA GLU A 158 11.37 1.95 -18.82
C GLU A 158 12.81 2.16 -18.34
N ARG A 159 13.32 1.28 -17.48
CA ARG A 159 14.71 1.35 -16.98
C ARG A 159 15.74 1.24 -18.10
N ARG A 160 15.53 0.34 -19.06
CA ARG A 160 16.47 0.16 -20.19
C ARG A 160 16.48 1.36 -21.13
N ALA A 161 15.33 2.00 -21.33
CA ALA A 161 15.16 3.14 -22.22
C ALA A 161 15.38 4.48 -21.54
N GLY A 162 15.57 4.52 -20.21
CA GLY A 162 15.67 5.77 -19.43
C GLY A 162 14.37 6.60 -19.46
N ILE A 163 13.22 5.91 -19.49
CA ILE A 163 11.90 6.53 -19.56
C ILE A 163 11.36 6.67 -18.14
N GLU A 164 10.98 7.90 -17.77
CA GLU A 164 10.24 8.21 -16.56
C GLU A 164 8.74 8.04 -16.84
N GLY A 165 8.03 7.30 -15.96
CA GLY A 165 6.62 6.96 -16.12
C GLY A 165 6.38 5.47 -16.29
N VAL A 166 5.15 5.09 -16.69
CA VAL A 166 4.73 3.69 -16.86
C VAL A 166 4.24 3.45 -18.29
N ILE A 167 4.95 2.59 -19.03
CA ILE A 167 4.62 2.24 -20.41
C ILE A 167 3.37 1.36 -20.43
N ILE A 168 2.40 1.70 -21.27
CA ILE A 168 1.23 0.85 -21.54
C ILE A 168 1.63 -0.24 -22.52
N LEU A 169 1.73 -1.49 -22.05
CA LEU A 169 2.02 -2.62 -22.93
C LEU A 169 0.84 -2.93 -23.84
N ARG A 170 -0.37 -2.93 -23.29
CA ARG A 170 -1.61 -3.21 -24.03
C ARG A 170 -2.79 -2.53 -23.36
N VAL A 171 -3.72 -2.04 -24.17
CA VAL A 171 -5.04 -1.59 -23.71
C VAL A 171 -6.00 -2.77 -23.79
N MET A 172 -6.75 -3.01 -22.71
CA MET A 172 -7.70 -4.12 -22.64
C MET A 172 -9.01 -3.74 -23.35
N LYS A 173 -9.52 -4.65 -24.18
CA LYS A 173 -10.78 -4.44 -24.92
C LYS A 173 -11.98 -4.26 -23.99
N GLY A 174 -12.89 -3.38 -24.36
CA GLY A 174 -14.12 -3.10 -23.61
C GLY A 174 -13.92 -2.23 -22.37
N THR A 175 -12.69 -1.81 -22.07
CA THR A 175 -12.39 -1.01 -20.88
C THR A 175 -12.54 0.49 -21.13
N PRO A 176 -12.65 1.31 -20.06
CA PRO A 176 -12.60 2.76 -20.16
C PRO A 176 -11.33 3.27 -20.84
N ALA A 177 -10.18 2.61 -20.66
CA ALA A 177 -8.93 2.98 -21.32
C ALA A 177 -9.03 2.91 -22.86
N GLU A 178 -9.69 1.88 -23.40
CA GLU A 178 -9.92 1.77 -24.84
C GLU A 178 -10.84 2.90 -25.33
N LYS A 179 -11.92 3.17 -24.61
CA LYS A 179 -12.86 4.25 -24.95
C LYS A 179 -12.21 5.64 -24.89
N ALA A 180 -11.31 5.86 -23.95
CA ALA A 180 -10.54 7.08 -23.81
C ALA A 180 -9.42 7.22 -24.86
N GLY A 181 -9.19 6.20 -25.69
CA GLY A 181 -8.21 6.23 -26.77
C GLY A 181 -6.76 6.14 -26.32
N LEU A 182 -6.50 5.45 -25.20
CA LEU A 182 -5.13 5.11 -24.81
C LEU A 182 -4.54 4.08 -25.77
N VAL A 183 -3.23 4.16 -25.98
CA VAL A 183 -2.50 3.35 -26.97
C VAL A 183 -1.40 2.57 -26.28
N GLY A 184 -1.39 1.25 -26.45
CA GLY A 184 -0.33 0.39 -25.99
C GLY A 184 0.84 0.30 -26.98
N ILE A 185 1.86 -0.49 -26.63
CA ILE A 185 2.98 -0.79 -27.51
C ILE A 185 2.45 -1.41 -28.80
N THR A 186 2.96 -0.93 -29.94
CA THR A 186 2.74 -1.53 -31.24
C THR A 186 4.08 -1.83 -31.92
N GLN A 187 4.09 -2.86 -32.76
CA GLN A 187 5.27 -3.22 -33.55
C GLN A 187 4.88 -3.29 -35.01
N ASP A 188 5.65 -2.62 -35.84
CA ASP A 188 5.52 -2.67 -37.28
C ASP A 188 6.87 -2.96 -37.94
N ARG A 189 6.92 -2.89 -39.30
CA ARG A 189 8.14 -3.10 -40.07
C ARG A 189 9.25 -2.06 -39.80
N ARG A 190 8.90 -0.92 -39.18
CA ARG A 190 9.82 0.19 -38.86
C ARG A 190 10.40 0.09 -37.46
N GLY A 191 9.83 -0.81 -36.62
CA GLY A 191 10.30 -1.02 -35.26
C GLY A 191 9.17 -1.07 -34.23
N ILE A 192 9.53 -0.81 -32.97
CA ILE A 192 8.61 -0.77 -31.83
C ILE A 192 8.21 0.68 -31.58
N ASP A 193 6.90 0.96 -31.59
CA ASP A 193 6.31 2.19 -31.09
C ASP A 193 5.83 1.95 -29.66
N LEU A 194 6.36 2.69 -28.71
CA LEU A 194 6.04 2.51 -27.27
C LEU A 194 4.60 2.91 -26.92
N GLY A 195 3.90 3.61 -27.83
CA GLY A 195 2.54 4.09 -27.53
C GLY A 195 2.54 5.16 -26.44
N ASP A 196 1.68 4.99 -25.46
CA ASP A 196 1.52 5.93 -24.35
C ASP A 196 2.35 5.53 -23.15
N VAL A 197 2.97 6.53 -22.51
CA VAL A 197 3.63 6.42 -21.22
C VAL A 197 2.84 7.22 -20.20
N ILE A 198 2.29 6.57 -19.17
CA ILE A 198 1.56 7.26 -18.10
C ILE A 198 2.57 8.07 -17.28
N VAL A 199 2.34 9.38 -17.16
CA VAL A 199 3.21 10.31 -16.44
C VAL A 199 2.48 11.11 -15.36
N GLY A 200 1.16 10.94 -15.25
CA GLY A 200 0.35 11.58 -14.21
C GLY A 200 -1.05 10.97 -14.09
N ILE A 201 -1.58 10.99 -12.86
CA ILE A 201 -2.98 10.67 -12.55
C ILE A 201 -3.52 11.81 -11.69
N ASN A 202 -4.64 12.40 -12.12
CA ASN A 202 -5.15 13.66 -11.57
C ASN A 202 -4.03 14.71 -11.64
N ASP A 203 -3.68 15.34 -10.52
CA ASP A 203 -2.59 16.31 -10.47
C ASP A 203 -1.31 15.72 -9.85
N GLU A 204 -1.28 14.40 -9.60
CA GLU A 204 -0.12 13.70 -9.03
C GLU A 204 0.78 13.14 -10.14
N LYS A 205 2.09 13.41 -10.06
CA LYS A 205 3.09 12.91 -11.01
C LYS A 205 3.28 11.39 -10.83
N VAL A 206 3.41 10.69 -11.96
CA VAL A 206 3.75 9.26 -12.02
C VAL A 206 5.14 9.13 -12.64
N THR A 207 6.13 8.74 -11.84
CA THR A 207 7.50 8.51 -12.28
C THR A 207 7.80 7.05 -12.51
N ASP A 208 7.08 6.16 -11.82
CA ASP A 208 7.24 4.72 -11.88
C ASP A 208 5.93 3.99 -11.54
N TYR A 209 6.00 2.65 -11.53
CA TYR A 209 4.87 1.80 -11.19
C TYR A 209 4.42 1.97 -9.72
N ASP A 210 5.34 2.25 -8.82
CA ASP A 210 5.04 2.41 -7.41
C ASP A 210 4.21 3.67 -7.15
N ASP A 211 4.52 4.78 -7.84
CA ASP A 211 3.69 5.98 -7.85
C ASP A 211 2.29 5.70 -8.38
N LEU A 212 2.21 5.06 -9.57
CA LEU A 212 0.92 4.69 -10.17
C LEU A 212 0.06 3.85 -9.22
N TYR A 213 0.65 2.81 -8.63
CA TYR A 213 -0.05 1.95 -7.67
C TYR A 213 -0.56 2.75 -6.46
N ASN A 214 0.29 3.56 -5.85
CA ASN A 214 -0.05 4.30 -4.64
C ASN A 214 -1.11 5.38 -4.87
N ILE A 215 -1.16 5.96 -6.07
CA ILE A 215 -2.22 6.91 -6.44
C ILE A 215 -3.55 6.18 -6.64
N LEU A 216 -3.55 5.08 -7.39
CA LEU A 216 -4.75 4.29 -7.66
C LEU A 216 -5.30 3.60 -6.41
N ASP A 217 -4.43 3.21 -5.48
CA ASP A 217 -4.80 2.57 -4.21
C ASP A 217 -5.68 3.45 -3.30
N LYS A 218 -5.70 4.77 -3.51
CA LYS A 218 -6.57 5.71 -2.80
C LYS A 218 -7.97 5.85 -3.41
N GLN A 219 -8.18 5.28 -4.60
CA GLN A 219 -9.40 5.40 -5.40
C GLN A 219 -10.29 4.17 -5.27
N HIS A 220 -11.50 4.25 -5.82
CA HIS A 220 -12.47 3.16 -5.86
C HIS A 220 -12.85 2.84 -7.31
N ALA A 221 -13.38 1.63 -7.53
CA ALA A 221 -13.93 1.28 -8.83
C ALA A 221 -15.14 2.17 -9.15
N GLY A 222 -15.15 2.76 -10.35
CA GLY A 222 -16.13 3.74 -10.78
C GLY A 222 -15.75 5.20 -10.56
N ASP A 223 -14.67 5.47 -9.81
CA ASP A 223 -14.14 6.85 -9.72
C ASP A 223 -13.60 7.28 -11.09
N THR A 224 -13.88 8.51 -11.48
CA THR A 224 -13.33 9.13 -12.70
C THR A 224 -12.01 9.82 -12.39
N VAL A 225 -10.97 9.51 -13.17
CA VAL A 225 -9.63 10.07 -13.02
C VAL A 225 -9.17 10.73 -14.34
N LYS A 226 -8.30 11.75 -14.21
CA LYS A 226 -7.56 12.36 -15.32
C LYS A 226 -6.24 11.64 -15.48
N VAL A 227 -6.04 10.95 -16.59
CA VAL A 227 -4.80 10.26 -16.93
C VAL A 227 -4.00 11.11 -17.90
N THR A 228 -2.82 11.53 -17.50
CA THR A 228 -1.88 12.25 -18.36
C THR A 228 -0.84 11.26 -18.88
N VAL A 229 -0.72 11.19 -20.20
CA VAL A 229 0.25 10.34 -20.88
C VAL A 229 1.19 11.18 -21.75
N ASN A 230 2.42 10.71 -21.88
CA ASN A 230 3.34 11.18 -22.90
C ASN A 230 3.15 10.31 -24.14
N ARG A 231 2.60 10.90 -25.20
CA ARG A 231 2.39 10.27 -26.52
C ARG A 231 3.33 10.90 -27.53
N LYS A 232 4.41 10.22 -27.88
CA LYS A 232 5.42 10.69 -28.87
C LYS A 232 5.96 12.10 -28.55
N GLY A 233 6.29 12.34 -27.27
CA GLY A 233 6.82 13.61 -26.79
C GLY A 233 5.77 14.69 -26.50
N LYS A 234 4.47 14.40 -26.68
CA LYS A 234 3.39 15.33 -26.36
C LYS A 234 2.59 14.83 -25.16
N LEU A 235 2.27 15.72 -24.24
CA LEU A 235 1.37 15.40 -23.13
C LEU A 235 -0.08 15.42 -23.62
N VAL A 236 -0.79 14.33 -23.36
CA VAL A 236 -2.21 14.15 -23.64
C VAL A 236 -2.91 13.76 -22.36
N THR A 237 -3.97 14.46 -21.99
CA THR A 237 -4.78 14.12 -20.81
C THR A 237 -6.15 13.61 -21.27
N VAL A 238 -6.57 12.48 -20.72
CA VAL A 238 -7.87 11.86 -20.94
C VAL A 238 -8.58 11.63 -19.62
N GLU A 239 -9.90 11.73 -19.62
CA GLU A 239 -10.72 11.35 -18.46
C GLU A 239 -11.28 9.95 -18.66
N MET A 240 -11.25 9.13 -17.59
CA MET A 240 -11.75 7.78 -17.67
C MET A 240 -12.10 7.24 -16.28
N ASP A 241 -13.02 6.27 -16.25
CA ASP A 241 -13.42 5.61 -15.02
C ASP A 241 -12.46 4.47 -14.68
N LEU A 242 -12.22 4.27 -13.38
CA LEU A 242 -11.46 3.14 -12.86
C LEU A 242 -12.31 1.88 -12.84
N ILE A 243 -11.69 0.75 -13.15
CA ILE A 243 -12.34 -0.56 -13.06
C ILE A 243 -11.75 -1.38 -11.91
N LYS A 244 -12.54 -2.28 -11.36
CA LYS A 244 -12.05 -3.31 -10.46
C LYS A 244 -11.18 -4.29 -11.23
N LEU A 245 -9.98 -4.56 -10.73
CA LEU A 245 -9.11 -5.59 -11.28
C LEU A 245 -9.55 -6.98 -10.83
N PRO A 246 -9.40 -8.01 -11.68
CA PRO A 246 -9.82 -9.38 -11.40
C PRO A 246 -9.06 -10.07 -10.26
#